data_4cf9a4021ba23fd11576b3463eec43a6
#
_entry.id   4cf9a4021ba23fd11576b3463eec43a6
#
_cell.length_a   1.000
_cell.length_b   1.000
_cell.length_c   1.000
_cell.angle_alpha   90.00
_cell.angle_beta   90.00
_cell.angle_gamma   90.00
#
_symmetry.space_group_name_H-M   'P 1'
#
loop_
_entity.id
_entity.type
_entity.pdbx_description
1 polymer ?
#
loop_
_entity_poly.entity_id
_entity_poly.type
_entity_poly.pdbx_seq_one_letter_code
_entity_poly.pdbx_strand_id
1 'polypeptide(L)'
;MNISIIGSGNIGGTLGKHWAQAGHHVLFSSRHPEELQSMADRVGAKTGTVEEAARFGDVILLATPFGKNAEVAQQTGPLDGKILIDASNPYPQRDGEVAQQVIDDENQTSTGWTAQQFSGARVVKAFNSIYFKVLENQAFQTGDDRIAVQVVSDDEAAKDVVKQLLHDIGMVAHDLGELANGRYFEPDAPLYNKNLTLPDAQAVFRGASDRNG
;
A
#
# COMPACT_ATOMS: atom_id res chain seq x y z
N MET A 1 16.23 1.83 -4.74
CA MET A 1 15.20 1.34 -5.70
C MET A 1 14.50 2.53 -6.31
N ASN A 2 13.91 2.36 -7.50
CA ASN A 2 13.01 3.36 -8.08
C ASN A 2 11.59 3.09 -7.58
N ILE A 3 10.98 4.05 -6.91
CA ILE A 3 9.64 3.92 -6.32
C ILE A 3 8.73 4.99 -6.90
N SER A 4 7.61 4.57 -7.47
CA SER A 4 6.58 5.49 -7.95
C SER A 4 5.41 5.55 -6.99
N ILE A 5 4.88 6.74 -6.80
CA ILE A 5 3.73 7.02 -5.94
C ILE A 5 2.55 7.43 -6.84
N ILE A 6 1.57 6.57 -6.98
CA ILE A 6 0.30 6.90 -7.66
C ILE A 6 -0.73 7.23 -6.58
N GLY A 7 -1.08 8.52 -6.49
CA GLY A 7 -1.89 9.06 -5.40
C GLY A 7 -1.05 9.69 -4.30
N SER A 8 -0.63 10.94 -4.50
CA SER A 8 0.26 11.70 -3.61
C SER A 8 -0.49 12.43 -2.47
N GLY A 9 -1.58 11.82 -1.96
CA GLY A 9 -2.31 12.29 -0.79
C GLY A 9 -1.61 11.96 0.54
N ASN A 10 -2.39 11.86 1.62
CA ASN A 10 -1.85 11.64 2.98
C ASN A 10 -0.96 10.39 3.09
N ILE A 11 -1.40 9.25 2.57
CA ILE A 11 -0.61 7.99 2.63
C ILE A 11 0.55 8.07 1.65
N GLY A 12 0.27 8.25 0.36
CA GLY A 12 1.31 8.22 -0.67
C GLY A 12 2.33 9.34 -0.52
N GLY A 13 1.89 10.56 -0.18
CA GLY A 13 2.77 11.69 0.08
C GLY A 13 3.70 11.46 1.28
N THR A 14 3.19 10.85 2.36
CA THR A 14 3.99 10.53 3.55
C THR A 14 5.01 9.42 3.26
N LEU A 15 4.56 8.30 2.70
CA LEU A 15 5.46 7.18 2.38
C LEU A 15 6.52 7.56 1.35
N GLY A 16 6.14 8.30 0.30
CA GLY A 16 7.11 8.75 -0.70
C GLY A 16 8.19 9.66 -0.12
N LYS A 17 7.84 10.56 0.81
CA LYS A 17 8.82 11.38 1.54
C LYS A 17 9.76 10.53 2.40
N HIS A 18 9.22 9.55 3.14
CA HIS A 18 10.03 8.69 3.98
C HIS A 18 10.98 7.82 3.15
N TRP A 19 10.53 7.25 2.03
CA TRP A 19 11.40 6.47 1.15
C TRP A 19 12.47 7.33 0.47
N ALA A 20 12.14 8.56 0.06
CA ALA A 20 13.14 9.51 -0.44
C ALA A 20 14.20 9.83 0.64
N GLN A 21 13.77 10.05 1.89
CA GLN A 21 14.66 10.27 3.04
C GLN A 21 15.52 9.03 3.34
N ALA A 22 14.99 7.81 3.13
CA ALA A 22 15.72 6.55 3.26
C ALA A 22 16.68 6.28 2.09
N GLY A 23 16.77 7.18 1.11
CA GLY A 23 17.71 7.10 -0.02
C GLY A 23 17.18 6.39 -1.26
N HIS A 24 15.88 6.17 -1.38
CA HIS A 24 15.27 5.67 -2.60
C HIS A 24 15.02 6.78 -3.62
N HIS A 25 15.02 6.42 -4.91
CA HIS A 25 14.64 7.35 -5.98
C HIS A 25 13.11 7.37 -6.11
N VAL A 26 12.47 8.48 -5.77
CA VAL A 26 11.01 8.58 -5.74
C VAL A 26 10.49 9.46 -6.86
N LEU A 27 9.38 9.05 -7.47
CA LEU A 27 8.57 9.85 -8.38
C LEU A 27 7.14 9.93 -7.85
N PHE A 28 6.68 11.14 -7.55
CA PHE A 28 5.28 11.41 -7.21
C PHE A 28 4.48 11.65 -8.47
N SER A 29 3.32 10.98 -8.62
CA SER A 29 2.48 11.19 -9.80
C SER A 29 1.11 11.77 -9.46
N SER A 30 0.62 12.54 -10.42
CA SER A 30 -0.69 13.18 -10.39
C SER A 30 -1.17 13.44 -11.82
N ARG A 31 -2.46 13.74 -11.98
CA ARG A 31 -3.01 14.33 -13.20
C ARG A 31 -2.46 15.74 -13.46
N HIS A 32 -1.98 16.40 -12.41
CA HIS A 32 -1.36 17.72 -12.39
C HIS A 32 -0.01 17.65 -11.69
N PRO A 33 1.05 17.07 -12.34
CA PRO A 33 2.35 16.85 -11.71
C PRO A 33 3.02 18.13 -11.22
N GLU A 34 2.74 19.27 -11.87
CA GLU A 34 3.23 20.61 -11.51
C GLU A 34 2.82 21.04 -10.10
N GLU A 35 1.66 20.59 -9.61
CA GLU A 35 1.20 20.88 -8.24
C GLU A 35 2.01 20.16 -7.17
N LEU A 36 2.70 19.09 -7.55
CA LEU A 36 3.53 18.27 -6.64
C LEU A 36 4.98 18.73 -6.57
N GLN A 37 5.41 19.65 -7.45
CA GLN A 37 6.82 20.05 -7.60
C GLN A 37 7.41 20.53 -6.28
N SER A 38 6.71 21.42 -5.56
CA SER A 38 7.20 21.93 -4.27
C SER A 38 7.36 20.86 -3.20
N MET A 39 6.55 19.80 -3.23
CA MET A 39 6.69 18.66 -2.32
C MET A 39 7.88 17.78 -2.73
N ALA A 40 8.03 17.53 -4.01
CA ALA A 40 9.12 16.72 -4.55
C ALA A 40 10.49 17.36 -4.32
N ASP A 41 10.62 18.67 -4.57
CA ASP A 41 11.87 19.41 -4.39
C ASP A 41 12.39 19.34 -2.94
N ARG A 42 11.49 19.35 -1.95
CA ARG A 42 11.88 19.26 -0.53
C ARG A 42 12.58 17.97 -0.14
N VAL A 43 12.36 16.90 -0.91
CA VAL A 43 12.91 15.57 -0.62
C VAL A 43 13.78 15.02 -1.75
N GLY A 44 14.09 15.84 -2.76
CA GLY A 44 14.91 15.42 -3.89
C GLY A 44 14.23 14.39 -4.81
N ALA A 45 12.89 14.37 -4.82
CA ALA A 45 12.10 13.46 -5.64
C ALA A 45 11.74 14.11 -7.00
N LYS A 46 11.19 13.28 -7.90
CA LYS A 46 10.65 13.71 -9.21
C LYS A 46 9.13 13.82 -9.15
N THR A 47 8.56 14.49 -10.15
CA THR A 47 7.13 14.49 -10.43
C THR A 47 6.87 13.97 -11.85
N GLY A 48 5.66 13.46 -12.09
CA GLY A 48 5.28 12.97 -13.42
C GLY A 48 3.83 12.56 -13.50
N THR A 49 3.42 12.13 -14.68
CA THR A 49 2.10 11.53 -14.94
C THR A 49 2.03 10.10 -14.43
N VAL A 50 0.84 9.49 -14.45
CA VAL A 50 0.64 8.08 -14.07
C VAL A 50 1.42 7.15 -15.01
N GLU A 51 1.44 7.44 -16.31
CA GLU A 51 2.20 6.67 -17.31
C GLU A 51 3.72 6.78 -17.08
N GLU A 52 4.21 7.95 -16.71
CA GLU A 52 5.62 8.16 -16.38
C GLU A 52 5.98 7.42 -15.09
N ALA A 53 5.10 7.42 -14.10
CA ALA A 53 5.25 6.64 -12.87
C ALA A 53 5.32 5.14 -13.15
N ALA A 54 4.44 4.61 -14.01
CA ALA A 54 4.43 3.22 -14.42
C ALA A 54 5.74 2.78 -15.08
N ARG A 55 6.35 3.66 -15.89
CA ARG A 55 7.65 3.40 -16.52
C ARG A 55 8.83 3.50 -15.55
N PHE A 56 8.80 4.48 -14.63
CA PHE A 56 9.91 4.79 -13.74
C PHE A 56 10.08 3.76 -12.61
N GLY A 57 8.99 3.38 -11.92
CA GLY A 57 9.07 2.56 -10.70
C GLY A 57 9.35 1.09 -11.00
N ASP A 58 10.26 0.50 -10.24
CA ASP A 58 10.36 -0.95 -10.07
C ASP A 58 9.29 -1.41 -9.06
N VAL A 59 9.02 -0.54 -8.07
CA VAL A 59 7.94 -0.64 -7.09
C VAL A 59 7.00 0.54 -7.27
N ILE A 60 5.70 0.27 -7.28
CA ILE A 60 4.64 1.26 -7.46
C ILE A 60 3.72 1.21 -6.24
N LEU A 61 3.58 2.31 -5.51
CA LEU A 61 2.58 2.47 -4.47
C LEU A 61 1.28 3.00 -5.08
N LEU A 62 0.21 2.24 -4.97
CA LEU A 62 -1.15 2.63 -5.34
C LEU A 62 -1.87 3.14 -4.08
N ALA A 63 -1.97 4.45 -3.94
CA ALA A 63 -2.58 5.13 -2.80
C ALA A 63 -3.74 6.07 -3.23
N THR A 64 -4.42 5.69 -4.31
CA THR A 64 -5.64 6.33 -4.81
C THR A 64 -6.88 5.81 -4.08
N PRO A 65 -8.03 6.50 -4.15
CA PRO A 65 -9.31 5.92 -3.80
C PRO A 65 -9.55 4.61 -4.56
N PHE A 66 -10.08 3.59 -3.87
CA PHE A 66 -10.29 2.24 -4.43
C PHE A 66 -11.08 2.26 -5.76
N GLY A 67 -12.16 3.05 -5.81
CA GLY A 67 -12.99 3.20 -7.00
C GLY A 67 -12.26 3.76 -8.24
N LYS A 68 -11.01 4.23 -8.08
CA LYS A 68 -10.16 4.72 -9.17
C LYS A 68 -9.15 3.69 -9.68
N ASN A 69 -9.02 2.54 -9.04
CA ASN A 69 -7.98 1.57 -9.38
C ASN A 69 -8.11 1.06 -10.83
N ALA A 70 -9.31 0.81 -11.33
CA ALA A 70 -9.51 0.41 -12.73
C ALA A 70 -9.12 1.52 -13.74
N GLU A 71 -9.43 2.79 -13.42
CA GLU A 71 -9.01 3.94 -14.24
C GLU A 71 -7.48 4.09 -14.24
N VAL A 72 -6.85 3.94 -13.09
CA VAL A 72 -5.38 3.98 -12.95
C VAL A 72 -4.74 2.84 -13.73
N ALA A 73 -5.29 1.63 -13.66
CA ALA A 73 -4.78 0.47 -14.42
C ALA A 73 -4.80 0.70 -15.92
N GLN A 74 -5.84 1.36 -16.45
CA GLN A 74 -5.89 1.76 -17.86
C GLN A 74 -4.79 2.77 -18.22
N GLN A 75 -4.48 3.71 -17.32
CA GLN A 75 -3.45 4.72 -17.56
C GLN A 75 -2.03 4.14 -17.47
N THR A 76 -1.80 3.22 -16.53
CA THR A 76 -0.48 2.57 -16.39
C THR A 76 -0.17 1.62 -17.54
N GLY A 77 -1.20 1.01 -18.13
CA GLY A 77 -1.04 -0.17 -18.96
C GLY A 77 -0.47 -1.38 -18.19
N PRO A 78 0.03 -2.41 -18.87
CA PRO A 78 0.63 -3.58 -18.22
C PRO A 78 1.82 -3.23 -17.34
N LEU A 79 1.90 -3.88 -16.17
CA LEU A 79 2.97 -3.67 -15.18
C LEU A 79 3.86 -4.93 -15.04
N ASP A 80 4.21 -5.54 -16.16
CA ASP A 80 4.91 -6.83 -16.21
C ASP A 80 6.15 -6.88 -15.30
N GLY A 81 6.07 -7.75 -14.29
CA GLY A 81 7.13 -8.00 -13.32
C GLY A 81 7.34 -6.91 -12.26
N LYS A 82 6.63 -5.78 -12.34
CA LYS A 82 6.72 -4.71 -11.34
C LYS A 82 5.92 -5.06 -10.08
N ILE A 83 6.40 -4.58 -8.94
CA ILE A 83 5.69 -4.73 -7.66
C ILE A 83 4.68 -3.60 -7.51
N LEU A 84 3.42 -3.95 -7.28
CA LEU A 84 2.34 -3.02 -6.99
C LEU A 84 1.94 -3.15 -5.51
N ILE A 85 2.21 -2.14 -4.71
CA ILE A 85 1.76 -2.06 -3.32
C ILE A 85 0.37 -1.43 -3.31
N ASP A 86 -0.66 -2.22 -2.99
CA ASP A 86 -2.04 -1.72 -2.85
C ASP A 86 -2.28 -1.21 -1.43
N ALA A 87 -2.36 0.10 -1.27
CA ALA A 87 -2.72 0.77 -0.02
C ALA A 87 -4.18 1.29 -0.02
N SER A 88 -4.99 0.89 -0.99
CA SER A 88 -6.38 1.32 -1.10
C SER A 88 -7.33 0.51 -0.20
N ASN A 89 -8.49 1.08 0.10
CA ASN A 89 -9.59 0.43 0.81
C ASN A 89 -10.91 0.74 0.12
N PRO A 90 -11.85 -0.22 0.03
CA PRO A 90 -13.18 0.00 -0.50
C PRO A 90 -14.05 0.72 0.53
N TYR A 91 -14.47 1.94 0.24
CA TYR A 91 -15.43 2.68 1.06
C TYR A 91 -16.65 3.03 0.19
N PRO A 92 -17.80 2.34 0.34
CA PRO A 92 -18.97 2.56 -0.52
C PRO A 92 -19.43 4.02 -0.61
N GLN A 93 -19.31 4.78 0.48
CA GLN A 93 -19.69 6.20 0.52
C GLN A 93 -18.80 7.08 -0.39
N ARG A 94 -17.54 6.66 -0.65
CA ARG A 94 -16.58 7.36 -1.51
C ARG A 94 -16.47 6.75 -2.90
N ASP A 95 -16.47 5.41 -2.95
CA ASP A 95 -16.08 4.63 -4.13
C ASP A 95 -17.31 4.03 -4.85
N GLY A 96 -18.51 4.17 -4.26
CA GLY A 96 -19.76 3.78 -4.88
C GLY A 96 -19.95 2.26 -4.99
N GLU A 97 -20.67 1.88 -6.05
CA GLU A 97 -21.15 0.50 -6.25
C GLU A 97 -20.02 -0.53 -6.35
N VAL A 98 -18.89 -0.19 -6.98
CA VAL A 98 -17.76 -1.11 -7.11
C VAL A 98 -17.20 -1.53 -5.75
N ALA A 99 -17.14 -0.62 -4.78
CA ALA A 99 -16.70 -0.94 -3.43
C ALA A 99 -17.73 -1.84 -2.72
N GLN A 100 -19.02 -1.56 -2.89
CA GLN A 100 -20.08 -2.37 -2.30
C GLN A 100 -20.06 -3.81 -2.84
N GLN A 101 -19.93 -3.97 -4.16
CA GLN A 101 -19.88 -5.29 -4.79
C GLN A 101 -18.71 -6.14 -4.29
N VAL A 102 -17.54 -5.53 -4.09
CA VAL A 102 -16.36 -6.25 -3.57
C VAL A 102 -16.53 -6.63 -2.09
N ILE A 103 -17.18 -5.78 -1.29
CA ILE A 103 -17.47 -6.07 0.12
C ILE A 103 -18.51 -7.19 0.26
N ASP A 104 -19.52 -7.24 -0.63
CA ASP A 104 -20.60 -8.21 -0.58
C ASP A 104 -20.17 -9.59 -1.14
N ASP A 105 -19.04 -9.69 -1.84
CA ASP A 105 -18.51 -10.95 -2.36
C ASP A 105 -17.56 -11.62 -1.35
N GLU A 106 -18.07 -12.61 -0.62
CA GLU A 106 -17.32 -13.38 0.38
C GLU A 106 -16.06 -14.09 -0.19
N ASN A 107 -16.01 -14.31 -1.51
CA ASN A 107 -14.91 -14.98 -2.19
C ASN A 107 -13.83 -14.00 -2.68
N GLN A 108 -14.04 -12.70 -2.53
CA GLN A 108 -13.16 -11.65 -3.03
C GLN A 108 -12.60 -10.83 -1.85
N THR A 109 -11.35 -10.40 -1.98
CA THR A 109 -10.77 -9.32 -1.17
C THR A 109 -10.60 -8.08 -2.04
N SER A 110 -10.51 -6.90 -1.42
CA SER A 110 -10.29 -5.67 -2.18
C SER A 110 -8.99 -5.73 -2.99
N THR A 111 -7.95 -6.35 -2.43
CA THR A 111 -6.67 -6.49 -3.14
C THR A 111 -6.73 -7.58 -4.22
N GLY A 112 -7.48 -8.66 -4.01
CA GLY A 112 -7.75 -9.65 -5.06
C GLY A 112 -8.44 -9.00 -6.27
N TRP A 113 -9.42 -8.14 -6.02
CA TRP A 113 -10.05 -7.34 -7.08
C TRP A 113 -9.05 -6.38 -7.74
N THR A 114 -8.24 -5.67 -6.96
CA THR A 114 -7.20 -4.77 -7.49
C THR A 114 -6.20 -5.53 -8.38
N ALA A 115 -5.76 -6.72 -7.94
CA ALA A 115 -4.84 -7.55 -8.71
C ALA A 115 -5.38 -7.92 -10.10
N GLN A 116 -6.69 -8.14 -10.23
CA GLN A 116 -7.34 -8.41 -11.52
C GLN A 116 -7.32 -7.20 -12.47
N GLN A 117 -7.21 -5.98 -11.95
CA GLN A 117 -7.17 -4.77 -12.79
C GLN A 117 -5.76 -4.51 -13.37
N PHE A 118 -4.69 -4.87 -12.66
CA PHE A 118 -3.31 -4.54 -13.03
C PHE A 118 -2.58 -5.74 -13.65
N SER A 119 -2.69 -5.87 -14.95
CA SER A 119 -2.08 -6.98 -15.70
C SER A 119 -0.56 -7.03 -15.51
N GLY A 120 -0.02 -8.22 -15.24
CA GLY A 120 1.41 -8.49 -15.08
C GLY A 120 2.02 -7.99 -13.78
N ALA A 121 1.27 -7.28 -12.93
CA ALA A 121 1.76 -6.78 -11.65
C ALA A 121 1.90 -7.90 -10.61
N ARG A 122 2.95 -7.79 -9.78
CA ARG A 122 3.19 -8.60 -8.59
C ARG A 122 2.61 -7.85 -7.39
N VAL A 123 1.38 -8.18 -7.00
CA VAL A 123 0.60 -7.37 -6.06
C VAL A 123 0.89 -7.74 -4.61
N VAL A 124 1.13 -6.71 -3.79
CA VAL A 124 1.29 -6.82 -2.34
C VAL A 124 0.33 -5.84 -1.69
N LYS A 125 -0.53 -6.29 -0.75
CA LYS A 125 -1.32 -5.37 0.07
C LYS A 125 -0.53 -4.96 1.30
N ALA A 126 -0.41 -3.65 1.52
CA ALA A 126 0.20 -3.07 2.71
C ALA A 126 -0.22 -1.60 2.88
N PHE A 127 -0.03 -1.05 4.08
CA PHE A 127 -0.29 0.36 4.44
C PHE A 127 -1.75 0.82 4.42
N ASN A 128 -2.69 -0.02 4.03
CA ASN A 128 -4.12 0.32 3.99
C ASN A 128 -4.77 0.38 5.39
N SER A 129 -4.16 -0.26 6.39
CA SER A 129 -4.69 -0.44 7.76
C SER A 129 -3.99 0.43 8.81
N ILE A 130 -3.23 1.44 8.40
CA ILE A 130 -2.52 2.34 9.30
C ILE A 130 -2.95 3.79 9.07
N TYR A 131 -3.23 4.50 10.16
CA TYR A 131 -3.60 5.92 10.07
C TYR A 131 -2.40 6.76 9.62
N PHE A 132 -2.59 7.66 8.66
CA PHE A 132 -1.50 8.42 8.04
C PHE A 132 -0.65 9.23 9.05
N LYS A 133 -1.25 9.75 10.14
CA LYS A 133 -0.48 10.44 11.19
C LYS A 133 0.45 9.51 11.96
N VAL A 134 0.11 8.23 12.04
CA VAL A 134 1.01 7.22 12.63
C VAL A 134 2.18 6.97 11.68
N LEU A 135 1.92 6.83 10.38
CA LEU A 135 2.99 6.76 9.37
C LEU A 135 3.92 7.98 9.46
N GLU A 136 3.36 9.18 9.61
CA GLU A 136 4.13 10.42 9.68
C GLU A 136 5.00 10.52 10.95
N ASN A 137 4.47 10.10 12.11
CA ASN A 137 5.10 10.35 13.41
C ASN A 137 5.90 9.16 13.95
N GLN A 138 5.68 7.94 13.43
CA GLN A 138 6.30 6.72 13.91
C GLN A 138 7.32 6.13 12.92
N ALA A 139 7.66 6.85 11.86
CA ALA A 139 8.73 6.46 10.97
C ALA A 139 10.11 6.62 11.65
N PHE A 140 11.08 5.84 11.17
CA PHE A 140 12.48 5.85 11.62
C PHE A 140 12.69 5.50 13.10
N GLN A 141 11.70 4.86 13.73
CA GLN A 141 11.84 4.33 15.08
C GLN A 141 12.79 3.12 15.10
N THR A 142 13.42 2.90 16.24
CA THR A 142 14.31 1.77 16.53
C THR A 142 13.79 1.02 17.76
N GLY A 143 14.21 -0.24 17.94
CA GLY A 143 13.80 -1.05 19.09
C GLY A 143 12.58 -1.93 18.79
N ASP A 144 11.98 -2.49 19.83
CA ASP A 144 10.94 -3.53 19.72
C ASP A 144 9.52 -2.95 19.68
N ASP A 145 9.34 -1.68 20.05
CA ASP A 145 8.03 -0.99 20.07
C ASP A 145 7.62 -0.42 18.70
N ARG A 146 8.34 -0.78 17.63
CA ARG A 146 8.01 -0.33 16.27
C ARG A 146 6.64 -0.83 15.84
N ILE A 147 5.95 0.03 15.08
CA ILE A 147 4.63 -0.30 14.54
C ILE A 147 4.72 -1.44 13.51
N ALA A 148 3.88 -2.44 13.69
CA ALA A 148 3.71 -3.55 12.76
C ALA A 148 2.72 -3.16 11.65
N VAL A 149 3.15 -3.30 10.40
CA VAL A 149 2.33 -3.10 9.21
C VAL A 149 2.01 -4.46 8.60
N GLN A 150 0.72 -4.74 8.40
CA GLN A 150 0.26 -5.97 7.79
C GLN A 150 0.67 -6.04 6.32
N VAL A 151 1.14 -7.22 5.89
CA VAL A 151 1.58 -7.48 4.53
C VAL A 151 1.04 -8.83 4.06
N VAL A 152 0.43 -8.88 2.89
CA VAL A 152 0.01 -10.12 2.22
C VAL A 152 0.35 -10.08 0.73
N SER A 153 0.71 -11.22 0.17
CA SER A 153 0.89 -11.44 -1.26
C SER A 153 1.01 -12.94 -1.54
N ASP A 154 0.63 -13.35 -2.74
CA ASP A 154 0.92 -14.70 -3.24
C ASP A 154 2.34 -14.79 -3.83
N ASP A 155 3.10 -13.68 -3.85
CA ASP A 155 4.47 -13.58 -4.33
C ASP A 155 5.43 -13.27 -3.19
N GLU A 156 6.14 -14.29 -2.70
CA GLU A 156 7.09 -14.16 -1.57
C GLU A 156 8.21 -13.16 -1.85
N ALA A 157 8.78 -13.18 -3.07
CA ALA A 157 9.86 -12.25 -3.40
C ALA A 157 9.38 -10.78 -3.48
N ALA A 158 8.13 -10.54 -3.89
CA ALA A 158 7.53 -9.21 -3.83
C ALA A 158 7.28 -8.77 -2.38
N LYS A 159 6.80 -9.68 -1.51
CA LYS A 159 6.66 -9.40 -0.07
C LYS A 159 7.99 -9.02 0.57
N ASP A 160 9.08 -9.73 0.24
CA ASP A 160 10.40 -9.44 0.81
C ASP A 160 10.89 -8.04 0.45
N VAL A 161 10.63 -7.58 -0.76
CA VAL A 161 10.91 -6.18 -1.15
C VAL A 161 10.11 -5.20 -0.30
N VAL A 162 8.82 -5.46 -0.08
CA VAL A 162 7.96 -4.57 0.74
C VAL A 162 8.38 -4.60 2.21
N LYS A 163 8.76 -5.77 2.76
CA LYS A 163 9.34 -5.89 4.11
C LYS A 163 10.60 -5.04 4.26
N GLN A 164 11.47 -5.04 3.23
CA GLN A 164 12.65 -4.18 3.23
C GLN A 164 12.28 -2.70 3.22
N LEU A 165 11.31 -2.28 2.40
CA LEU A 165 10.82 -0.89 2.35
C LEU A 165 10.20 -0.43 3.68
N LEU A 166 9.54 -1.33 4.42
CA LEU A 166 9.07 -1.07 5.78
C LEU A 166 10.24 -0.89 6.76
N HIS A 167 11.21 -1.80 6.71
CA HIS A 167 12.42 -1.72 7.53
C HIS A 167 13.18 -0.41 7.31
N ASP A 168 13.33 0.04 6.06
CA ASP A 168 14.06 1.25 5.68
C ASP A 168 13.45 2.53 6.29
N ILE A 169 12.17 2.49 6.61
CA ILE A 169 11.45 3.60 7.30
C ILE A 169 11.18 3.31 8.78
N GLY A 170 11.84 2.29 9.37
CA GLY A 170 11.77 2.00 10.80
C GLY A 170 10.47 1.32 11.25
N MET A 171 9.75 0.67 10.34
CA MET A 171 8.56 -0.13 10.63
C MET A 171 8.86 -1.63 10.56
N VAL A 172 7.95 -2.47 11.07
CA VAL A 172 8.09 -3.92 11.07
C VAL A 172 6.97 -4.54 10.25
N ALA A 173 7.30 -5.47 9.37
CA ALA A 173 6.31 -6.22 8.63
C ALA A 173 5.64 -7.29 9.52
N HIS A 174 4.32 -7.34 9.53
CA HIS A 174 3.53 -8.48 10.00
C HIS A 174 3.02 -9.24 8.79
N ASP A 175 3.75 -10.27 8.40
CA ASP A 175 3.41 -11.11 7.25
C ASP A 175 2.26 -12.05 7.61
N LEU A 176 1.15 -11.91 6.90
CA LEU A 176 -0.05 -12.74 7.07
C LEU A 176 -0.23 -13.76 5.92
N GLY A 177 0.80 -13.94 5.08
CA GLY A 177 0.80 -14.93 4.00
C GLY A 177 0.14 -14.45 2.72
N GLU A 178 -0.85 -15.20 2.24
CA GLU A 178 -1.49 -15.04 0.94
C GLU A 178 -2.42 -13.81 0.86
N LEU A 179 -2.70 -13.32 -0.36
CA LEU A 179 -3.58 -12.18 -0.63
C LEU A 179 -4.97 -12.32 -0.01
N ALA A 180 -5.50 -13.55 0.07
CA ALA A 180 -6.79 -13.84 0.70
C ALA A 180 -6.87 -13.40 2.17
N ASN A 181 -5.74 -13.34 2.87
CA ASN A 181 -5.66 -12.88 4.25
C ASN A 181 -5.75 -11.34 4.39
N GLY A 182 -5.82 -10.60 3.30
CA GLY A 182 -6.12 -9.18 3.28
C GLY A 182 -7.39 -8.83 4.05
N ARG A 183 -8.39 -9.72 4.06
CA ARG A 183 -9.64 -9.59 4.82
C ARG A 183 -9.46 -9.30 6.30
N TYR A 184 -8.33 -9.68 6.92
CA TYR A 184 -8.07 -9.45 8.35
C TYR A 184 -7.65 -8.03 8.69
N PHE A 185 -7.33 -7.20 7.70
CA PHE A 185 -6.92 -5.81 7.89
C PHE A 185 -7.52 -4.82 6.86
N GLU A 186 -8.61 -5.22 6.21
CA GLU A 186 -9.53 -4.33 5.49
C GLU A 186 -10.44 -3.56 6.47
N PRO A 187 -11.22 -2.56 6.03
CA PRO A 187 -12.12 -1.83 6.92
C PRO A 187 -12.99 -2.77 7.77
N ASP A 188 -13.18 -2.41 9.04
CA ASP A 188 -13.93 -3.15 10.07
C ASP A 188 -13.30 -4.47 10.52
N ALA A 189 -12.18 -4.89 9.93
CA ALA A 189 -11.47 -6.12 10.32
C ALA A 189 -10.63 -5.95 11.62
N PRO A 190 -10.28 -7.05 12.30
CA PRO A 190 -9.62 -7.02 13.61
C PRO A 190 -8.30 -6.25 13.66
N LEU A 191 -7.52 -6.25 12.57
CA LEU A 191 -6.23 -5.55 12.48
C LEU A 191 -6.34 -4.16 11.84
N TYR A 192 -7.54 -3.77 11.40
CA TYR A 192 -7.72 -2.49 10.73
C TYR A 192 -7.53 -1.31 11.68
N ASN A 193 -6.68 -0.35 11.27
CA ASN A 193 -6.43 0.90 11.99
C ASN A 193 -5.99 0.71 13.46
N LYS A 194 -5.27 -0.38 13.73
CA LYS A 194 -4.65 -0.69 15.02
C LYS A 194 -3.16 -0.37 14.98
N ASN A 195 -2.70 0.43 15.95
CA ASN A 195 -1.30 0.80 16.11
C ASN A 195 -0.65 -0.21 17.06
N LEU A 196 -0.30 -1.37 16.55
CA LEU A 196 0.18 -2.50 17.34
C LEU A 196 1.67 -2.73 17.12
N THR A 197 2.35 -3.21 18.15
CA THR A 197 3.67 -3.86 18.00
C THR A 197 3.51 -5.21 17.29
N LEU A 198 4.60 -5.80 16.80
CA LEU A 198 4.52 -7.09 16.12
C LEU A 198 3.95 -8.20 17.01
N PRO A 199 4.36 -8.38 18.29
CA PRO A 199 3.75 -9.39 19.17
C PRO A 199 2.24 -9.22 19.37
N ASP A 200 1.79 -7.98 19.56
CA ASP A 200 0.38 -7.67 19.75
C ASP A 200 -0.44 -7.94 18.47
N ALA A 201 0.07 -7.53 17.31
CA ALA A 201 -0.56 -7.79 16.01
C ALA A 201 -0.71 -9.29 15.74
N GLN A 202 0.34 -10.08 16.05
CA GLN A 202 0.31 -11.53 15.96
C GLN A 202 -0.73 -12.16 16.89
N ALA A 203 -0.88 -11.64 18.11
CA ALA A 203 -1.89 -12.13 19.06
C ALA A 203 -3.31 -11.87 18.55
N VAL A 204 -3.57 -10.67 18.02
CA VAL A 204 -4.86 -10.29 17.42
C VAL A 204 -5.18 -11.19 16.21
N PHE A 205 -4.20 -11.43 15.34
CA PHE A 205 -4.39 -12.27 14.15
C PHE A 205 -4.72 -13.71 14.52
N ARG A 206 -3.97 -14.34 15.44
CA ARG A 206 -4.27 -15.70 15.91
C ARG A 206 -5.69 -15.81 16.46
N GLY A 207 -6.09 -14.88 17.33
CA GLY A 207 -7.44 -14.90 17.88
C GLY A 207 -8.57 -14.62 16.85
N ALA A 208 -8.25 -14.06 15.69
CA ALA A 208 -9.20 -13.84 14.59
C ALA A 208 -9.26 -15.06 13.65
N SER A 209 -8.11 -15.66 13.30
CA SER A 209 -8.04 -16.83 12.44
C SER A 209 -8.69 -18.07 13.07
N ASP A 210 -8.48 -18.29 14.39
CA ASP A 210 -9.04 -19.42 15.12
C ASP A 210 -10.61 -19.41 15.20
N ARG A 211 -11.24 -18.25 14.96
CA ARG A 211 -12.71 -18.12 14.93
C ARG A 211 -13.32 -18.38 13.56
N ASN A 212 -12.51 -18.36 12.51
CA ASN A 212 -12.95 -18.47 11.12
C ASN A 212 -12.53 -19.81 10.47
N GLY A 213 -11.85 -20.70 11.22
CA GLY A 213 -11.52 -22.08 10.85
C GLY A 213 -12.36 -23.08 11.61
#